data_222cd68404b1b56f5935e38988f56f6a
#
_entry.id   222cd68404b1b56f5935e38988f56f6a
#
_cell.length_a   1.000
_cell.length_b   1.000
_cell.length_c   1.000
_cell.angle_alpha   90.00
_cell.angle_beta   90.00
_cell.angle_gamma   90.00
#
_symmetry.space_group_name_H-M   'P 1'
#
loop_
_entity.id
_entity.type
_entity.pdbx_description
1 polymer ?
#
loop_
_entity_poly.entity_id
_entity_poly.type
_entity_poly.pdbx_seq_one_letter_code
_entity_poly.pdbx_strand_id
1 'polypeptide(L)'
;MTFFSTSDRLEIGDVPFISNNPKPTRAEALEYYRRVTAAWELNIKLYEEISGFEKTSKGFVVHTPKGIYYTKNIVLATGFYDLPYKLNIPGEELNKVTHYYKEPHPYFGMDLVIVGAANSAVDVALETYRKGAKSVTLVVREKEIGTNVKYWARPDIVNRIKEGSIPAYFESNLLEIKPKLVRVQTPNGVLEIPNDFVLAMTGYQPDFSLLNSLGVELLSDGFRTPKYNPESMESSQKGVYLAGVVCGGLKTNKWFIENSRVHAKQIINSISNT
;
A
#
# COMPACT_ATOMS: atom_id res chain seq x y z
N MET A 1 6.26 -10.19 6.83
CA MET A 1 6.56 -8.74 6.54
C MET A 1 6.64 -7.92 7.84
N THR A 2 7.62 -7.01 7.94
CA THR A 2 7.81 -6.09 9.07
C THR A 2 7.68 -4.63 8.63
N PHE A 3 7.31 -3.75 9.56
CA PHE A 3 7.30 -2.32 9.29
C PHE A 3 8.72 -1.77 9.09
N PHE A 4 8.83 -0.62 8.44
CA PHE A 4 10.08 0.12 8.35
C PHE A 4 10.38 0.86 9.67
N SER A 5 9.35 1.43 10.29
CA SER A 5 9.42 2.17 11.54
C SER A 5 9.47 1.23 12.75
N THR A 6 10.09 1.68 13.83
CA THR A 6 10.06 1.02 15.14
C THR A 6 8.69 1.17 15.79
N SER A 7 8.38 0.35 16.79
CA SER A 7 7.06 0.34 17.43
C SER A 7 6.71 1.69 18.09
N ASP A 8 7.66 2.34 18.76
CA ASP A 8 7.49 3.65 19.37
C ASP A 8 7.07 4.75 18.37
N ARG A 9 7.56 4.66 17.13
CA ARG A 9 7.18 5.57 16.04
C ARG A 9 5.81 5.28 15.44
N LEU A 10 5.27 4.10 15.69
CA LEU A 10 3.95 3.68 15.22
C LEU A 10 2.86 3.90 16.28
N GLU A 11 3.24 4.32 17.49
CA GLU A 11 2.30 4.59 18.57
C GLU A 11 1.32 5.71 18.25
N ILE A 12 0.04 5.51 18.63
CA ILE A 12 -1.04 6.50 18.53
C ILE A 12 -1.87 6.48 19.80
N GLY A 13 -2.52 7.63 20.11
CA GLY A 13 -3.49 7.74 21.20
C GLY A 13 -2.92 7.44 22.58
N ASP A 14 -1.64 7.74 22.81
CA ASP A 14 -0.95 7.54 24.08
C ASP A 14 -1.02 6.09 24.64
N VAL A 15 -1.28 5.13 23.76
CA VAL A 15 -1.25 3.69 24.07
C VAL A 15 0.11 3.12 23.62
N PRO A 16 0.90 2.52 24.52
CA PRO A 16 2.21 1.98 24.17
C PRO A 16 2.13 0.82 23.17
N PHE A 17 2.98 0.84 22.15
CA PHE A 17 3.15 -0.27 21.22
C PHE A 17 4.40 -1.09 21.58
N ILE A 18 4.20 -2.13 22.37
CA ILE A 18 5.26 -3.04 22.78
C ILE A 18 5.45 -4.11 21.71
N SER A 19 6.68 -4.24 21.20
CA SER A 19 7.10 -5.32 20.29
C SER A 19 8.38 -5.95 20.80
N ASN A 20 8.50 -7.26 20.68
CA ASN A 20 9.71 -8.00 21.01
C ASN A 20 10.80 -7.86 19.93
N ASN A 21 10.46 -7.31 18.78
CA ASN A 21 11.37 -7.12 17.67
C ASN A 21 11.64 -5.63 17.42
N PRO A 22 12.85 -5.27 16.96
CA PRO A 22 13.18 -3.89 16.61
C PRO A 22 12.24 -3.29 15.56
N LYS A 23 11.68 -4.14 14.73
CA LYS A 23 10.70 -3.78 13.69
C LYS A 23 9.47 -4.66 13.84
N PRO A 24 8.32 -4.09 14.25
CA PRO A 24 7.12 -4.87 14.49
C PRO A 24 6.60 -5.51 13.21
N THR A 25 5.97 -6.66 13.36
CA THR A 25 5.29 -7.37 12.29
C THR A 25 3.91 -6.76 12.01
N ARG A 26 3.33 -7.10 10.86
CA ARG A 26 1.94 -6.75 10.55
C ARG A 26 0.95 -7.30 11.60
N ALA A 27 1.17 -8.51 12.10
CA ALA A 27 0.29 -9.12 13.10
C ALA A 27 0.31 -8.33 14.42
N GLU A 28 1.50 -7.94 14.91
CA GLU A 28 1.65 -7.12 16.11
C GLU A 28 0.98 -5.76 15.95
N ALA A 29 1.11 -5.11 14.77
CA ALA A 29 0.47 -3.82 14.52
C ALA A 29 -1.05 -3.93 14.47
N LEU A 30 -1.61 -4.97 13.85
CA LEU A 30 -3.06 -5.19 13.84
C LEU A 30 -3.62 -5.44 15.24
N GLU A 31 -2.89 -6.18 16.08
CA GLU A 31 -3.24 -6.37 17.48
C GLU A 31 -3.18 -5.04 18.26
N TYR A 32 -2.12 -4.28 18.05
CA TYR A 32 -1.93 -2.99 18.69
C TYR A 32 -3.08 -2.02 18.36
N TYR A 33 -3.45 -1.86 17.09
CA TYR A 33 -4.54 -0.94 16.72
C TYR A 33 -5.91 -1.40 17.23
N ARG A 34 -6.16 -2.70 17.37
CA ARG A 34 -7.37 -3.20 18.05
C ARG A 34 -7.38 -2.80 19.53
N ARG A 35 -6.23 -2.89 20.22
CA ARG A 35 -6.12 -2.44 21.62
C ARG A 35 -6.31 -0.93 21.77
N VAL A 36 -5.78 -0.13 20.86
CA VAL A 36 -6.03 1.32 20.83
C VAL A 36 -7.52 1.58 20.66
N THR A 37 -8.18 0.89 19.74
CA THR A 37 -9.62 1.01 19.52
C THR A 37 -10.41 0.70 20.79
N ALA A 38 -10.08 -0.35 21.50
CA ALA A 38 -10.73 -0.74 22.75
C ALA A 38 -10.43 0.23 23.89
N ALA A 39 -9.18 0.67 24.02
CA ALA A 39 -8.76 1.59 25.09
C ALA A 39 -9.47 2.95 25.03
N TRP A 40 -9.79 3.41 23.83
CA TRP A 40 -10.48 4.68 23.59
C TRP A 40 -11.96 4.53 23.24
N GLU A 41 -12.51 3.30 23.30
CA GLU A 41 -13.90 2.99 22.96
C GLU A 41 -14.34 3.62 21.61
N LEU A 42 -13.45 3.56 20.60
CA LEU A 42 -13.68 4.24 19.33
C LEU A 42 -14.92 3.69 18.61
N ASN A 43 -15.81 4.59 18.19
CA ASN A 43 -17.00 4.23 17.41
C ASN A 43 -16.63 3.92 15.96
N ILE A 44 -16.21 2.67 15.69
CA ILE A 44 -15.82 2.20 14.37
C ILE A 44 -16.94 1.39 13.74
N LYS A 45 -17.28 1.69 12.50
CA LYS A 45 -18.22 0.92 11.66
C LYS A 45 -17.42 0.03 10.72
N LEU A 46 -17.36 -1.27 11.01
CA LEU A 46 -16.66 -2.26 10.19
C LEU A 46 -17.55 -2.74 9.03
N TYR A 47 -16.90 -3.06 7.89
CA TYR A 47 -17.59 -3.55 6.69
C TYR A 47 -18.72 -2.61 6.25
N GLU A 48 -18.45 -1.32 6.31
CA GLU A 48 -19.38 -0.28 5.92
C GLU A 48 -18.71 0.68 4.95
N GLU A 49 -18.87 0.39 3.68
CA GLU A 49 -18.31 1.16 2.59
C GLU A 49 -19.17 2.40 2.33
N ILE A 50 -18.51 3.53 2.09
CA ILE A 50 -19.19 4.77 1.70
C ILE A 50 -19.52 4.67 0.21
N SER A 51 -20.81 4.78 -0.12
CA SER A 51 -21.32 4.73 -1.50
C SER A 51 -21.53 6.10 -2.13
N GLY A 52 -21.57 7.18 -1.34
CA GLY A 52 -21.74 8.53 -1.86
C GLY A 52 -21.83 9.61 -0.81
N PHE A 53 -21.78 10.85 -1.29
CA PHE A 53 -21.90 12.06 -0.48
C PHE A 53 -22.87 13.05 -1.12
N GLU A 54 -23.60 13.77 -0.26
CA GLU A 54 -24.38 14.95 -0.67
C GLU A 54 -23.95 16.14 0.22
N LYS A 55 -23.65 17.27 -0.42
CA LYS A 55 -23.35 18.51 0.30
C LYS A 55 -24.65 19.24 0.61
N THR A 56 -24.77 19.72 1.84
CA THR A 56 -25.93 20.50 2.31
C THR A 56 -25.47 21.85 2.86
N SER A 57 -26.43 22.73 3.17
CA SER A 57 -26.13 24.02 3.84
C SER A 57 -25.56 23.87 5.25
N LYS A 58 -25.70 22.69 5.88
CA LYS A 58 -25.27 22.41 7.26
C LYS A 58 -24.13 21.39 7.38
N GLY A 59 -23.56 20.95 6.28
CA GLY A 59 -22.51 19.92 6.23
C GLY A 59 -22.75 18.89 5.13
N PHE A 60 -22.66 17.61 5.46
CA PHE A 60 -22.72 16.53 4.50
C PHE A 60 -23.69 15.44 4.93
N VAL A 61 -24.30 14.80 3.94
CA VAL A 61 -24.99 13.53 4.07
C VAL A 61 -24.08 12.47 3.47
N VAL A 62 -23.80 11.42 4.23
CA VAL A 62 -22.94 10.29 3.84
C VAL A 62 -23.82 9.06 3.67
N HIS A 63 -23.77 8.45 2.50
CA HIS A 63 -24.53 7.25 2.17
C HIS A 63 -23.67 5.99 2.28
N THR A 64 -24.23 4.96 2.90
CA THR A 64 -23.66 3.63 2.95
C THR A 64 -24.76 2.58 2.69
N PRO A 65 -24.42 1.33 2.36
CA PRO A 65 -25.41 0.26 2.25
C PRO A 65 -26.17 -0.04 3.57
N LYS A 66 -25.62 0.40 4.72
CA LYS A 66 -26.22 0.16 6.04
C LYS A 66 -26.99 1.33 6.60
N GLY A 67 -26.85 2.53 6.05
CA GLY A 67 -27.56 3.69 6.54
C GLY A 67 -27.07 5.02 5.97
N ILE A 68 -27.68 6.09 6.48
CA ILE A 68 -27.41 7.47 6.12
C ILE A 68 -26.90 8.20 7.36
N TYR A 69 -25.82 8.95 7.21
CA TYR A 69 -25.18 9.71 8.28
C TYR A 69 -25.12 11.19 7.95
N TYR A 70 -25.32 12.02 8.97
CA TYR A 70 -25.22 13.49 8.87
C TYR A 70 -23.99 13.96 9.62
N THR A 71 -23.15 14.76 8.98
CA THR A 71 -21.94 15.28 9.61
C THR A 71 -21.62 16.69 9.13
N LYS A 72 -20.97 17.47 9.99
CA LYS A 72 -20.46 18.81 9.65
C LYS A 72 -19.13 18.71 8.89
N ASN A 73 -18.31 17.75 9.24
CA ASN A 73 -16.95 17.59 8.70
C ASN A 73 -16.70 16.15 8.29
N ILE A 74 -15.86 15.98 7.27
CA ILE A 74 -15.37 14.68 6.80
C ILE A 74 -13.85 14.69 6.85
N VAL A 75 -13.25 13.63 7.40
CA VAL A 75 -11.79 13.40 7.34
C VAL A 75 -11.52 12.19 6.45
N LEU A 76 -10.83 12.40 5.35
CA LEU A 76 -10.42 11.33 4.46
C LEU A 76 -9.01 10.85 4.83
N ALA A 77 -8.91 9.59 5.24
CA ALA A 77 -7.66 8.92 5.61
C ALA A 77 -7.53 7.56 4.89
N THR A 78 -7.93 7.51 3.63
CA THR A 78 -8.10 6.29 2.82
C THR A 78 -6.79 5.57 2.49
N GLY A 79 -5.64 6.27 2.60
CA GLY A 79 -4.35 5.66 2.30
C GLY A 79 -4.03 5.62 0.80
N PHE A 80 -3.35 4.55 0.34
CA PHE A 80 -2.92 4.40 -1.06
C PHE A 80 -2.94 2.95 -1.56
N TYR A 81 -3.41 2.02 -0.75
CA TYR A 81 -3.35 0.59 -1.05
C TYR A 81 -4.58 0.10 -1.82
N ASP A 82 -5.28 1.02 -2.48
CA ASP A 82 -6.57 0.78 -3.12
C ASP A 82 -6.41 0.15 -4.50
N LEU A 83 -5.59 0.77 -5.35
CA LEU A 83 -5.44 0.37 -6.74
C LEU A 83 -3.99 -0.04 -7.03
N PRO A 84 -3.75 -1.27 -7.54
CA PRO A 84 -2.42 -1.67 -7.98
C PRO A 84 -2.12 -1.03 -9.35
N TYR A 85 -0.85 -0.75 -9.61
CA TYR A 85 -0.42 -0.48 -10.98
C TYR A 85 -0.50 -1.75 -11.80
N LYS A 86 -1.35 -1.75 -12.81
CA LYS A 86 -1.55 -2.87 -13.70
C LYS A 86 -0.37 -3.08 -14.64
N LEU A 87 -0.11 -4.33 -15.01
CA LEU A 87 0.86 -4.68 -16.04
C LEU A 87 0.34 -4.35 -17.45
N ASN A 88 -0.99 -4.40 -17.62
CA ASN A 88 -1.70 -4.19 -18.89
C ASN A 88 -1.19 -5.12 -20.01
N ILE A 89 -1.05 -6.39 -19.69
CA ILE A 89 -0.58 -7.43 -20.61
C ILE A 89 -1.59 -8.59 -20.68
N PRO A 90 -1.63 -9.36 -21.78
CA PRO A 90 -2.46 -10.54 -21.88
C PRO A 90 -2.22 -11.53 -20.73
N GLY A 91 -3.29 -12.03 -20.13
CA GLY A 91 -3.27 -13.00 -19.04
C GLY A 91 -3.08 -12.42 -17.64
N GLU A 92 -3.04 -11.08 -17.48
CA GLU A 92 -3.00 -10.45 -16.16
C GLU A 92 -4.24 -10.77 -15.30
N GLU A 93 -5.36 -11.08 -15.94
CA GLU A 93 -6.62 -11.44 -15.30
C GLU A 93 -6.71 -12.90 -14.82
N LEU A 94 -5.72 -13.72 -15.12
CA LEU A 94 -5.69 -15.13 -14.69
C LEU A 94 -5.65 -15.25 -13.17
N ASN A 95 -6.38 -16.21 -12.61
CA ASN A 95 -6.48 -16.45 -11.15
C ASN A 95 -5.14 -16.73 -10.46
N LYS A 96 -4.09 -17.07 -11.21
CA LYS A 96 -2.72 -17.24 -10.71
C LYS A 96 -1.98 -15.92 -10.50
N VAL A 97 -2.54 -14.80 -10.94
CA VAL A 97 -1.94 -13.46 -10.80
C VAL A 97 -2.52 -12.76 -9.58
N THR A 98 -1.65 -12.22 -8.74
CA THR A 98 -2.07 -11.37 -7.63
C THR A 98 -1.23 -10.12 -7.53
N HIS A 99 -1.88 -9.00 -7.23
CA HIS A 99 -1.24 -7.73 -6.88
C HIS A 99 -1.13 -7.55 -5.36
N TYR A 100 -1.85 -8.36 -4.57
CA TYR A 100 -1.93 -8.24 -3.12
C TYR A 100 -1.39 -9.49 -2.44
N TYR A 101 -0.21 -9.38 -1.89
CA TYR A 101 0.38 -10.45 -1.10
C TYR A 101 -0.12 -10.39 0.35
N LYS A 102 -0.56 -11.53 0.88
CA LYS A 102 -1.04 -11.65 2.27
C LYS A 102 -0.08 -12.46 3.14
N GLU A 103 0.26 -13.66 2.69
CA GLU A 103 1.05 -14.64 3.45
C GLU A 103 1.74 -15.64 2.51
N PRO A 104 2.79 -16.34 2.95
CA PRO A 104 3.56 -17.26 2.10
C PRO A 104 2.92 -18.64 1.93
N HIS A 105 1.99 -19.03 2.80
CA HIS A 105 1.48 -20.41 2.87
C HIS A 105 0.92 -20.94 1.53
N PRO A 106 0.12 -20.18 0.76
CA PRO A 106 -0.40 -20.65 -0.52
C PRO A 106 0.67 -20.96 -1.58
N TYR A 107 1.89 -20.49 -1.37
CA TYR A 107 3.00 -20.59 -2.33
C TYR A 107 4.04 -21.65 -1.96
N PHE A 108 3.80 -22.43 -0.91
CA PHE A 108 4.68 -23.54 -0.53
C PHE A 108 4.75 -24.59 -1.63
N GLY A 109 5.98 -24.96 -2.04
CA GLY A 109 6.22 -25.94 -3.10
C GLY A 109 5.90 -25.48 -4.53
N MET A 110 5.58 -24.17 -4.74
CA MET A 110 5.16 -23.62 -6.03
C MET A 110 6.30 -22.87 -6.72
N ASP A 111 6.24 -22.82 -8.05
CA ASP A 111 7.12 -22.02 -8.89
C ASP A 111 6.55 -20.60 -9.05
N LEU A 112 7.30 -19.58 -8.59
CA LEU A 112 6.83 -18.21 -8.52
C LEU A 112 7.60 -17.29 -9.45
N VAL A 113 6.86 -16.39 -10.11
CA VAL A 113 7.42 -15.20 -10.76
C VAL A 113 6.93 -13.96 -10.01
N ILE A 114 7.87 -13.12 -9.57
CA ILE A 114 7.60 -11.89 -8.86
C ILE A 114 8.05 -10.72 -9.72
N VAL A 115 7.13 -9.77 -9.95
CA VAL A 115 7.39 -8.57 -10.76
C VAL A 115 7.63 -7.38 -9.87
N GLY A 116 8.78 -6.71 -10.03
CA GLY A 116 9.16 -5.51 -9.30
C GLY A 116 10.47 -5.66 -8.54
N ALA A 117 11.00 -4.53 -8.04
CA ALA A 117 12.29 -4.44 -7.33
C ALA A 117 12.24 -3.56 -6.08
N ALA A 118 11.07 -3.05 -5.69
CA ALA A 118 10.88 -2.24 -4.49
C ALA A 118 10.64 -3.11 -3.24
N ASN A 119 10.40 -2.46 -2.10
CA ASN A 119 10.25 -3.14 -0.80
C ASN A 119 9.27 -4.33 -0.83
N SER A 120 8.12 -4.18 -1.46
CA SER A 120 7.11 -5.25 -1.51
C SER A 120 7.61 -6.47 -2.28
N ALA A 121 8.23 -6.26 -3.44
CA ALA A 121 8.77 -7.36 -4.25
C ALA A 121 9.89 -8.09 -3.52
N VAL A 122 10.80 -7.35 -2.89
CA VAL A 122 11.91 -7.92 -2.12
C VAL A 122 11.41 -8.68 -0.88
N ASP A 123 10.50 -8.09 -0.11
CA ASP A 123 9.91 -8.76 1.06
C ASP A 123 9.22 -10.08 0.65
N VAL A 124 8.41 -10.04 -0.41
CA VAL A 124 7.68 -11.21 -0.92
C VAL A 124 8.64 -12.29 -1.42
N ALA A 125 9.66 -11.90 -2.19
CA ALA A 125 10.66 -12.85 -2.70
C ALA A 125 11.41 -13.57 -1.58
N LEU A 126 11.90 -12.81 -0.61
CA LEU A 126 12.63 -13.37 0.53
C LEU A 126 11.71 -14.21 1.44
N GLU A 127 10.48 -13.77 1.69
CA GLU A 127 9.55 -14.50 2.56
C GLU A 127 9.11 -15.81 1.92
N THR A 128 8.69 -15.81 0.65
CA THR A 128 8.25 -17.02 -0.06
C THR A 128 9.40 -18.00 -0.24
N TYR A 129 10.60 -17.53 -0.58
CA TYR A 129 11.81 -18.37 -0.66
C TYR A 129 12.09 -19.07 0.67
N ARG A 130 12.13 -18.31 1.78
CA ARG A 130 12.40 -18.85 3.12
C ARG A 130 11.32 -19.79 3.64
N LYS A 131 10.10 -19.66 3.12
CA LYS A 131 8.94 -20.47 3.51
C LYS A 131 8.66 -21.62 2.56
N GLY A 132 9.63 -21.94 1.69
CA GLY A 132 9.63 -23.18 0.92
C GLY A 132 8.86 -23.13 -0.40
N ALA A 133 8.79 -21.97 -1.05
CA ALA A 133 8.50 -21.95 -2.48
C ALA A 133 9.53 -22.81 -3.23
N LYS A 134 9.10 -23.57 -4.22
CA LYS A 134 9.97 -24.46 -5.00
C LYS A 134 10.98 -23.66 -5.82
N SER A 135 10.55 -22.57 -6.42
CA SER A 135 11.41 -21.58 -7.05
C SER A 135 10.82 -20.17 -6.91
N VAL A 136 11.68 -19.17 -6.86
CA VAL A 136 11.32 -17.75 -6.86
C VAL A 136 12.17 -17.04 -7.90
N THR A 137 11.55 -16.44 -8.90
CA THR A 137 12.21 -15.69 -9.97
C THR A 137 11.74 -14.25 -9.96
N LEU A 138 12.67 -13.29 -9.98
CA LEU A 138 12.36 -11.86 -10.09
C LEU A 138 12.41 -11.39 -11.55
N VAL A 139 11.41 -10.62 -11.97
CA VAL A 139 11.42 -9.86 -13.23
C VAL A 139 11.40 -8.37 -12.89
N VAL A 140 12.47 -7.69 -13.27
CA VAL A 140 12.81 -6.34 -12.83
C VAL A 140 13.06 -5.45 -14.04
N ARG A 141 12.32 -4.37 -14.18
CA ARG A 141 12.52 -3.42 -15.30
C ARG A 141 13.73 -2.50 -15.09
N GLU A 142 14.15 -2.31 -13.86
CA GLU A 142 15.34 -1.53 -13.48
C GLU A 142 16.63 -2.37 -13.74
N LYS A 143 17.79 -1.70 -13.68
CA LYS A 143 19.11 -2.35 -13.86
C LYS A 143 19.58 -3.15 -12.64
N GLU A 144 19.05 -2.82 -11.47
CA GLU A 144 19.43 -3.44 -10.19
C GLU A 144 18.36 -3.26 -9.14
N ILE A 145 18.52 -3.91 -8.00
CA ILE A 145 17.72 -3.66 -6.79
C ILE A 145 18.08 -2.29 -6.21
N GLY A 146 17.11 -1.39 -6.16
CA GLY A 146 17.31 0.00 -5.75
C GLY A 146 17.84 0.17 -4.32
N THR A 147 18.49 1.30 -4.07
CA THR A 147 19.04 1.66 -2.74
C THR A 147 17.97 2.05 -1.72
N ASN A 148 16.76 2.34 -2.18
CA ASN A 148 15.59 2.67 -1.36
C ASN A 148 14.87 1.45 -0.76
N VAL A 149 15.34 0.24 -1.07
CA VAL A 149 14.89 -1.00 -0.41
C VAL A 149 15.40 -1.01 1.03
N LYS A 150 14.61 -1.56 1.94
CA LYS A 150 14.95 -1.71 3.37
C LYS A 150 16.40 -2.15 3.55
N TYR A 151 17.18 -1.38 4.31
CA TYR A 151 18.64 -1.59 4.45
C TYR A 151 19.01 -2.97 4.99
N TRP A 152 18.13 -3.63 5.71
CA TRP A 152 18.33 -5.00 6.23
C TRP A 152 17.90 -6.09 5.24
N ALA A 153 16.99 -5.79 4.30
CA ALA A 153 16.50 -6.75 3.32
C ALA A 153 17.32 -6.72 2.01
N ARG A 154 17.83 -5.53 1.65
CA ARG A 154 18.60 -5.35 0.41
C ARG A 154 19.84 -6.23 0.32
N PRO A 155 20.71 -6.33 1.37
CA PRO A 155 21.87 -7.22 1.30
C PRO A 155 21.51 -8.68 1.09
N ASP A 156 20.42 -9.15 1.74
CA ASP A 156 20.00 -10.54 1.61
C ASP A 156 19.49 -10.86 0.20
N ILE A 157 18.58 -10.06 -0.36
CA ILE A 157 18.09 -10.31 -1.73
C ILE A 157 19.24 -10.24 -2.77
N VAL A 158 20.17 -9.29 -2.61
CA VAL A 158 21.34 -9.18 -3.51
C VAL A 158 22.23 -10.44 -3.43
N ASN A 159 22.44 -10.97 -2.22
CA ASN A 159 23.19 -12.21 -2.04
C ASN A 159 22.45 -13.40 -2.64
N ARG A 160 21.12 -13.54 -2.45
CA ARG A 160 20.31 -14.61 -3.05
C ARG A 160 20.35 -14.57 -4.58
N ILE A 161 20.34 -13.39 -5.16
CA ILE A 161 20.48 -13.22 -6.60
C ILE A 161 21.89 -13.62 -7.08
N LYS A 162 22.92 -13.16 -6.37
CA LYS A 162 24.33 -13.44 -6.71
C LYS A 162 24.66 -14.94 -6.65
N GLU A 163 24.16 -15.65 -5.67
CA GLU A 163 24.37 -17.09 -5.52
C GLU A 163 23.43 -17.95 -6.38
N GLY A 164 22.44 -17.31 -7.06
CA GLY A 164 21.50 -18.00 -7.96
C GLY A 164 20.32 -18.68 -7.27
N SER A 165 20.16 -18.54 -5.96
CA SER A 165 19.01 -19.13 -5.25
C SER A 165 17.69 -18.38 -5.49
N ILE A 166 17.76 -17.11 -5.89
CA ILE A 166 16.64 -16.34 -6.43
C ILE A 166 17.09 -15.70 -7.75
N PRO A 167 16.88 -16.33 -8.91
CA PRO A 167 17.19 -15.75 -10.21
C PRO A 167 16.47 -14.42 -10.41
N ALA A 168 17.17 -13.44 -11.01
CA ALA A 168 16.60 -12.14 -11.35
C ALA A 168 16.94 -11.74 -12.79
N TYR A 169 15.93 -11.35 -13.54
CA TYR A 169 16.06 -10.80 -14.87
C TYR A 169 15.86 -9.28 -14.78
N PHE A 170 16.96 -8.54 -14.87
CA PHE A 170 16.98 -7.08 -14.87
C PHE A 170 16.72 -6.53 -16.28
N GLU A 171 16.35 -5.23 -16.35
CA GLU A 171 15.98 -4.55 -17.60
C GLU A 171 14.96 -5.35 -18.42
N SER A 172 14.04 -6.04 -17.69
CA SER A 172 13.14 -7.04 -18.24
C SER A 172 11.69 -6.77 -17.86
N ASN A 173 10.76 -7.11 -18.77
CA ASN A 173 9.34 -6.92 -18.57
C ASN A 173 8.56 -8.18 -18.97
N LEU A 174 7.43 -8.44 -18.30
CA LEU A 174 6.50 -9.46 -18.78
C LEU A 174 5.82 -8.98 -20.08
N LEU A 175 5.71 -9.87 -21.04
CA LEU A 175 4.96 -9.66 -22.28
C LEU A 175 3.57 -10.30 -22.24
N GLU A 176 3.47 -11.47 -21.61
CA GLU A 176 2.26 -12.29 -21.59
C GLU A 176 2.31 -13.27 -20.41
N ILE A 177 1.17 -13.52 -19.80
CA ILE A 177 1.01 -14.55 -18.76
C ILE A 177 0.11 -15.66 -19.33
N LYS A 178 0.62 -16.89 -19.36
CA LYS A 178 -0.11 -18.09 -19.79
C LYS A 178 -0.41 -18.99 -18.58
N PRO A 179 -1.31 -19.96 -18.67
CA PRO A 179 -1.68 -20.82 -17.53
C PRO A 179 -0.50 -21.51 -16.83
N LYS A 180 0.58 -21.86 -17.54
CA LYS A 180 1.72 -22.60 -16.99
C LYS A 180 3.08 -21.93 -17.12
N LEU A 181 3.14 -20.77 -17.76
CA LEU A 181 4.39 -20.02 -17.95
C LEU A 181 4.11 -18.52 -18.11
N VAL A 182 5.16 -17.73 -18.05
CA VAL A 182 5.18 -16.32 -18.49
C VAL A 182 6.20 -16.15 -19.60
N ARG A 183 5.93 -15.18 -20.50
CA ARG A 183 6.88 -14.71 -21.50
C ARG A 183 7.49 -13.39 -21.03
N VAL A 184 8.81 -13.34 -21.05
CA VAL A 184 9.59 -12.21 -20.52
C VAL A 184 10.47 -11.65 -21.62
N GLN A 185 10.36 -10.34 -21.88
CA GLN A 185 11.34 -9.62 -22.69
C GLN A 185 12.53 -9.27 -21.82
N THR A 186 13.70 -9.73 -22.23
CA THR A 186 15.00 -9.40 -21.61
C THR A 186 15.89 -8.68 -22.61
N PRO A 187 17.02 -8.09 -22.22
CA PRO A 187 18.02 -7.54 -23.14
C PRO A 187 18.55 -8.56 -24.16
N ASN A 188 18.55 -9.85 -23.80
CA ASN A 188 19.05 -10.93 -24.63
C ASN A 188 17.96 -11.63 -25.48
N GLY A 189 16.75 -11.09 -25.51
CA GLY A 189 15.62 -11.66 -26.24
C GLY A 189 14.48 -12.11 -25.36
N VAL A 190 13.51 -12.78 -25.95
CA VAL A 190 12.33 -13.29 -25.23
C VAL A 190 12.63 -14.68 -24.69
N LEU A 191 12.28 -14.90 -23.42
CA LEU A 191 12.33 -16.21 -22.79
C LEU A 191 10.99 -16.59 -22.16
N GLU A 192 10.79 -17.89 -21.97
CA GLU A 192 9.62 -18.43 -21.28
C GLU A 192 10.03 -19.01 -19.93
N ILE A 193 9.32 -18.62 -18.87
CA ILE A 193 9.57 -19.08 -17.50
C ILE A 193 8.35 -19.86 -17.02
N PRO A 194 8.46 -21.17 -16.81
CA PRO A 194 7.39 -21.97 -16.19
C PRO A 194 7.07 -21.42 -14.79
N ASN A 195 5.78 -21.33 -14.45
CA ASN A 195 5.37 -20.87 -13.14
C ASN A 195 3.94 -21.26 -12.79
N ASP A 196 3.67 -21.38 -11.49
CA ASP A 196 2.33 -21.60 -10.92
C ASP A 196 1.64 -20.30 -10.57
N PHE A 197 2.40 -19.29 -10.06
CA PHE A 197 1.85 -17.99 -9.67
C PHE A 197 2.70 -16.82 -10.18
N VAL A 198 2.01 -15.69 -10.40
CA VAL A 198 2.64 -14.38 -10.68
C VAL A 198 2.25 -13.42 -9.55
N LEU A 199 3.25 -12.91 -8.84
CA LEU A 199 3.06 -11.91 -7.79
C LEU A 199 3.50 -10.56 -8.33
N ALA A 200 2.54 -9.77 -8.84
CA ALA A 200 2.79 -8.49 -9.47
C ALA A 200 2.90 -7.38 -8.41
N MET A 201 4.10 -7.23 -7.84
CA MET A 201 4.44 -6.25 -6.80
C MET A 201 4.83 -4.90 -7.41
N THR A 202 3.97 -4.39 -8.27
CA THR A 202 4.18 -3.21 -9.12
C THR A 202 3.96 -1.87 -8.43
N GLY A 203 3.51 -1.91 -7.17
CA GLY A 203 3.14 -0.75 -6.38
C GLY A 203 1.66 -0.42 -6.44
N TYR A 204 1.25 0.61 -5.68
CA TYR A 204 -0.15 0.99 -5.50
C TYR A 204 -0.32 2.50 -5.59
N GLN A 205 -1.56 2.92 -5.82
CA GLN A 205 -1.96 4.31 -5.88
C GLN A 205 -3.29 4.51 -5.14
N PRO A 206 -3.54 5.71 -4.57
CA PRO A 206 -4.83 6.04 -4.00
C PRO A 206 -5.94 5.97 -5.04
N ASP A 207 -7.13 5.53 -4.61
CA ASP A 207 -8.34 5.79 -5.37
C ASP A 207 -8.81 7.23 -5.08
N PHE A 208 -8.81 8.07 -6.12
CA PHE A 208 -9.25 9.45 -6.01
C PHE A 208 -10.77 9.64 -6.19
N SER A 209 -11.53 8.59 -6.37
CA SER A 209 -12.97 8.66 -6.61
C SER A 209 -13.71 9.40 -5.48
N LEU A 210 -13.40 9.08 -4.22
CA LEU A 210 -13.98 9.75 -3.05
C LEU A 210 -13.59 11.24 -2.97
N LEU A 211 -12.34 11.58 -3.27
CA LEU A 211 -11.90 12.98 -3.29
C LEU A 211 -12.64 13.76 -4.38
N ASN A 212 -12.74 13.18 -5.57
CA ASN A 212 -13.45 13.79 -6.70
C ASN A 212 -14.95 13.96 -6.42
N SER A 213 -15.60 12.97 -5.80
CA SER A 213 -17.02 13.05 -5.45
C SER A 213 -17.34 14.13 -4.42
N LEU A 214 -16.38 14.43 -3.53
CA LEU A 214 -16.46 15.54 -2.59
C LEU A 214 -16.05 16.89 -3.18
N GLY A 215 -15.58 16.94 -4.44
CA GLY A 215 -15.14 18.15 -5.10
C GLY A 215 -13.75 18.64 -4.64
N VAL A 216 -12.91 17.76 -4.09
CA VAL A 216 -11.53 18.08 -3.74
C VAL A 216 -10.69 18.26 -5.01
N GLU A 217 -10.07 19.42 -5.15
CA GLU A 217 -9.20 19.74 -6.29
C GLU A 217 -7.89 18.94 -6.21
N LEU A 218 -7.49 18.33 -7.34
CA LEU A 218 -6.20 17.67 -7.50
C LEU A 218 -5.28 18.54 -8.33
N LEU A 219 -4.05 18.78 -7.85
CA LEU A 219 -3.06 19.61 -8.53
C LEU A 219 -2.51 18.92 -9.78
N SER A 220 -2.13 19.72 -10.77
CA SER A 220 -1.47 19.26 -12.01
C SER A 220 0.05 19.19 -11.83
N ASP A 221 0.53 18.65 -10.70
CA ASP A 221 1.94 18.59 -10.31
C ASP A 221 2.66 17.28 -10.71
N GLY A 222 2.02 16.48 -11.55
CA GLY A 222 2.47 15.14 -11.93
C GLY A 222 2.20 14.07 -10.88
N PHE A 223 1.86 14.46 -9.64
CA PHE A 223 1.53 13.54 -8.55
C PHE A 223 0.04 13.54 -8.20
N ARG A 224 -0.77 14.37 -8.85
CA ARG A 224 -2.20 14.53 -8.52
C ARG A 224 -2.40 14.80 -7.03
N THR A 225 -1.51 15.61 -6.44
CA THR A 225 -1.56 15.95 -5.01
C THR A 225 -2.89 16.65 -4.72
N PRO A 226 -3.69 16.18 -3.76
CA PRO A 226 -4.90 16.89 -3.35
C PRO A 226 -4.54 18.27 -2.81
N LYS A 227 -5.30 19.30 -3.18
CA LYS A 227 -5.10 20.65 -2.69
C LYS A 227 -5.67 20.79 -1.28
N TYR A 228 -4.83 21.17 -0.34
CA TYR A 228 -5.21 21.37 1.07
C TYR A 228 -4.31 22.42 1.73
N ASN A 229 -4.80 23.00 2.82
CA ASN A 229 -4.00 23.87 3.68
C ASN A 229 -3.13 23.00 4.61
N PRO A 230 -1.79 23.11 4.58
CA PRO A 230 -0.90 22.27 5.38
C PRO A 230 -0.96 22.51 6.90
N GLU A 231 -1.52 23.65 7.34
CA GLU A 231 -1.67 23.98 8.77
C GLU A 231 -2.95 23.39 9.37
N SER A 232 -4.06 23.48 8.64
CA SER A 232 -5.37 22.98 9.07
C SER A 232 -5.69 21.59 8.56
N MET A 233 -5.02 21.11 7.52
CA MET A 233 -5.32 19.89 6.74
C MET A 233 -6.67 19.96 6.01
N GLU A 234 -7.35 21.12 5.99
CA GLU A 234 -8.59 21.32 5.24
C GLU A 234 -8.31 21.35 3.74
N SER A 235 -9.08 20.59 2.97
CA SER A 235 -8.94 20.53 1.51
C SER A 235 -9.45 21.80 0.82
N SER A 236 -9.39 21.86 -0.51
CA SER A 236 -10.06 22.89 -1.31
C SER A 236 -11.59 22.93 -1.09
N GLN A 237 -12.16 21.88 -0.50
CA GLN A 237 -13.57 21.77 -0.17
C GLN A 237 -13.76 22.00 1.32
N LYS A 238 -14.47 23.08 1.69
CA LYS A 238 -14.74 23.45 3.09
C LYS A 238 -15.42 22.30 3.86
N GLY A 239 -14.92 22.01 5.06
CA GLY A 239 -15.39 20.92 5.92
C GLY A 239 -14.88 19.52 5.52
N VAL A 240 -14.02 19.43 4.50
CA VAL A 240 -13.37 18.17 4.11
C VAL A 240 -11.87 18.26 4.40
N TYR A 241 -11.40 17.39 5.27
CA TYR A 241 -10.02 17.33 5.75
C TYR A 241 -9.32 16.09 5.21
N LEU A 242 -8.01 16.16 5.06
CA LEU A 242 -7.18 15.05 4.59
C LEU A 242 -6.18 14.64 5.64
N ALA A 243 -5.97 13.32 5.81
CA ALA A 243 -5.00 12.78 6.76
C ALA A 243 -4.21 11.61 6.17
N GLY A 244 -2.93 11.51 6.53
CA GLY A 244 -2.08 10.39 6.15
C GLY A 244 -1.59 10.43 4.71
N VAL A 245 -1.39 9.25 4.14
CA VAL A 245 -0.70 9.08 2.85
C VAL A 245 -1.43 9.72 1.68
N VAL A 246 -2.77 9.75 1.71
CA VAL A 246 -3.59 10.35 0.64
C VAL A 246 -3.21 11.81 0.35
N CYS A 247 -2.71 12.54 1.36
CA CYS A 247 -2.22 13.92 1.21
C CYS A 247 -1.03 14.05 0.23
N GLY A 248 -0.34 12.97 -0.09
CA GLY A 248 0.78 12.95 -1.02
C GLY A 248 0.38 12.63 -2.47
N GLY A 249 -0.89 12.33 -2.74
CA GLY A 249 -1.34 11.86 -4.04
C GLY A 249 -0.56 10.62 -4.48
N LEU A 250 -0.05 10.60 -5.71
CA LEU A 250 0.77 9.50 -6.24
C LEU A 250 2.17 9.43 -5.62
N LYS A 251 2.61 10.44 -4.86
CA LYS A 251 3.85 10.40 -4.08
C LYS A 251 3.62 9.68 -2.76
N THR A 252 3.40 8.37 -2.82
CA THR A 252 2.99 7.52 -1.69
C THR A 252 4.08 7.30 -0.63
N ASN A 253 5.30 7.76 -0.88
CA ASN A 253 6.43 7.67 0.06
C ASN A 253 6.71 8.99 0.81
N LYS A 254 5.81 9.97 0.75
CA LYS A 254 5.93 11.24 1.47
C LYS A 254 5.47 11.12 2.93
N TRP A 255 4.35 10.43 3.14
CA TRP A 255 3.69 10.31 4.42
C TRP A 255 3.64 8.86 4.90
N PHE A 256 3.98 8.65 6.16
CA PHE A 256 3.92 7.38 6.86
C PHE A 256 3.19 7.61 8.19
N ILE A 257 2.86 6.55 8.93
CA ILE A 257 2.21 6.69 10.24
C ILE A 257 3.03 7.61 11.14
N GLU A 258 4.36 7.40 11.21
CA GLU A 258 5.27 8.12 12.10
C GLU A 258 5.32 9.64 11.90
N ASN A 259 5.14 10.13 10.67
CA ASN A 259 5.23 11.56 10.36
C ASN A 259 3.89 12.21 10.02
N SER A 260 2.81 11.43 9.89
CA SER A 260 1.46 11.94 9.63
C SER A 260 0.53 11.94 10.84
N ARG A 261 0.96 11.41 11.98
CA ARG A 261 0.20 11.49 13.26
C ARG A 261 -0.19 12.92 13.63
N VAL A 262 0.64 13.88 13.30
CA VAL A 262 0.41 15.30 13.55
C VAL A 262 -0.86 15.83 12.85
N HIS A 263 -1.25 15.26 11.71
CA HIS A 263 -2.44 15.67 10.98
C HIS A 263 -3.70 15.59 11.84
N ALA A 264 -3.82 14.59 12.72
CA ALA A 264 -4.96 14.47 13.63
C ALA A 264 -5.10 15.71 14.55
N LYS A 265 -3.99 16.18 15.14
CA LYS A 265 -3.99 17.39 16.00
C LYS A 265 -4.32 18.64 15.21
N GLN A 266 -3.75 18.79 14.00
CA GLN A 266 -4.02 19.93 13.12
C GLN A 266 -5.51 20.01 12.74
N ILE A 267 -6.10 18.88 12.35
CA ILE A 267 -7.52 18.78 11.98
C ILE A 267 -8.42 19.13 13.17
N ILE A 268 -8.19 18.53 14.33
CA ILE A 268 -9.03 18.78 15.50
C ILE A 268 -8.92 20.24 15.95
N ASN A 269 -7.73 20.82 15.96
CA ASN A 269 -7.56 22.25 16.27
C ASN A 269 -8.32 23.13 15.27
N SER A 270 -8.30 22.81 14.00
CA SER A 270 -9.03 23.56 12.97
C SER A 270 -10.55 23.46 13.18
N ILE A 271 -11.08 22.25 13.42
CA ILE A 271 -12.51 22.02 13.62
C ILE A 271 -13.00 22.69 14.91
N SER A 272 -12.20 22.69 15.99
CA SER A 272 -12.59 23.28 17.28
C SER A 272 -12.57 24.79 17.27
N ASN A 273 -11.87 25.43 16.36
CA ASN A 273 -11.77 26.88 16.22
C ASN A 273 -12.77 27.48 15.19
N THR A 274 -13.57 26.62 14.53
CA THR A 274 -14.60 27.00 13.57
C THR A 274 -16.00 26.85 14.16
#